data_876d2e80643b30289ced213715e28f9b
#
_entry.id   876d2e80643b30289ced213715e28f9b
#
_cell.length_a   1.000
_cell.length_b   1.000
_cell.length_c   1.000
_cell.angle_alpha   90.00
_cell.angle_beta   90.00
_cell.angle_gamma   90.00
#
_symmetry.space_group_name_H-M   'P 1'
#
loop_
_entity.id
_entity.type
_entity.pdbx_description
1 polymer ?
#
loop_
_entity_poly.entity_id
_entity_poly.type
_entity_poly.pdbx_seq_one_letter_code
_entity_poly.pdbx_strand_id
1 'polypeptide(L)'
;MPASPTITKELLDKVYDRQFDIETFKSVDPCGVVYQLMEHTDDQLDIELGALFVAMISWGTRKVFCPKALHMLRGEMGWHPAQFIRMGAYEHAYMNAKNGCVYRTLNVDTFRTVCRNLQCAIQGVNTLEELFAQRPTIEVIDIISNWLAPARVGTIGKSACKRICMYIRWMTRQSAPDMNIWKHRDPADLYAVMDTHVLQLTSSLLKNKQPTWNACKELTDIFKSWNPTDPLRYDVALMTLADNQNKNIQ
;
A
#
# COMPACT_ATOMS: atom_id res chain seq x y z
N MET A 1 3.85 22.55 -21.75
CA MET A 1 3.98 21.17 -21.30
C MET A 1 3.30 20.28 -22.31
N PRO A 2 3.88 19.16 -22.74
CA PRO A 2 3.15 18.24 -23.59
C PRO A 2 1.86 17.79 -22.88
N ALA A 3 0.76 17.73 -23.61
CA ALA A 3 -0.50 17.27 -23.05
C ALA A 3 -0.35 15.86 -22.50
N SER A 4 -0.84 15.62 -21.29
CA SER A 4 -0.86 14.26 -20.72
C SER A 4 -1.62 13.34 -21.68
N PRO A 5 -1.12 12.15 -21.96
CA PRO A 5 -1.78 11.23 -22.88
C PRO A 5 -3.18 10.88 -22.34
N THR A 6 -4.15 10.79 -23.24
CA THR A 6 -5.46 10.27 -22.89
C THR A 6 -5.32 8.82 -22.45
N ILE A 7 -5.76 8.52 -21.24
CA ILE A 7 -5.71 7.15 -20.71
C ILE A 7 -6.78 6.30 -21.39
N THR A 8 -6.35 5.23 -22.02
CA THR A 8 -7.21 4.18 -22.62
C THR A 8 -6.74 2.81 -22.17
N LYS A 9 -7.60 1.80 -22.36
CA LYS A 9 -7.26 0.40 -22.09
C LYS A 9 -6.00 -0.02 -22.87
N GLU A 10 -5.98 0.26 -24.17
CA GLU A 10 -4.89 -0.14 -25.09
C GLU A 10 -3.56 0.51 -24.70
N LEU A 11 -3.59 1.77 -24.26
CA LEU A 11 -2.39 2.44 -23.75
C LEU A 11 -1.86 1.73 -22.51
N LEU A 12 -2.71 1.45 -21.53
CA LEU A 12 -2.28 0.82 -20.27
C LEU A 12 -1.85 -0.65 -20.48
N ASP A 13 -2.51 -1.40 -21.34
CA ASP A 13 -2.07 -2.74 -21.73
C ASP A 13 -0.67 -2.68 -22.34
N LYS A 14 -0.44 -1.78 -23.29
CA LYS A 14 0.90 -1.58 -23.89
C LYS A 14 1.96 -1.19 -22.88
N VAL A 15 1.64 -0.31 -21.92
CA VAL A 15 2.57 0.09 -20.87
C VAL A 15 2.90 -1.09 -19.96
N TYR A 16 1.90 -1.83 -19.51
CA TYR A 16 2.10 -3.01 -18.66
C TYR A 16 2.94 -4.07 -19.36
N ASP A 17 2.59 -4.44 -20.59
CA ASP A 17 3.20 -5.57 -21.30
C ASP A 17 4.60 -5.27 -21.82
N ARG A 18 4.95 -4.00 -22.06
CA ARG A 18 6.20 -3.62 -22.76
C ARG A 18 7.12 -2.69 -21.99
N GLN A 19 6.61 -1.98 -20.97
CA GLN A 19 7.39 -0.96 -20.27
C GLN A 19 7.55 -1.26 -18.78
N PHE A 20 6.73 -2.14 -18.22
CA PHE A 20 6.86 -2.56 -16.83
C PHE A 20 8.08 -3.46 -16.67
N ASP A 21 8.99 -3.05 -15.79
CA ASP A 21 10.16 -3.81 -15.36
C ASP A 21 10.17 -3.90 -13.84
N ILE A 22 10.18 -5.12 -13.32
CA ILE A 22 10.02 -5.40 -11.89
C ILE A 22 11.19 -4.84 -11.06
N GLU A 23 12.42 -4.97 -11.55
CA GLU A 23 13.60 -4.52 -10.79
C GLU A 23 13.67 -3.00 -10.73
N THR A 24 13.40 -2.33 -11.85
CA THR A 24 13.25 -0.87 -11.87
C THR A 24 12.13 -0.42 -10.95
N PHE A 25 10.97 -1.11 -10.96
CA PHE A 25 9.83 -0.77 -10.13
C PHE A 25 10.16 -0.90 -8.65
N LYS A 26 10.70 -2.04 -8.21
CA LYS A 26 11.12 -2.28 -6.82
C LYS A 26 12.14 -1.24 -6.33
N SER A 27 13.02 -0.76 -7.19
CA SER A 27 14.05 0.21 -6.81
C SER A 27 13.49 1.57 -6.38
N VAL A 28 12.26 1.90 -6.78
CA VAL A 28 11.63 3.21 -6.54
C VAL A 28 10.30 3.13 -5.78
N ASP A 29 9.61 2.01 -5.83
CA ASP A 29 8.30 1.83 -5.18
C ASP A 29 8.46 1.28 -3.75
N PRO A 30 7.59 1.65 -2.82
CA PRO A 30 7.64 1.14 -1.45
C PRO A 30 7.52 -0.39 -1.33
N CYS A 31 6.97 -1.08 -2.32
CA CYS A 31 6.97 -2.56 -2.34
C CYS A 31 8.38 -3.14 -2.27
N GLY A 32 9.39 -2.44 -2.81
CA GLY A 32 10.78 -2.84 -2.72
C GLY A 32 11.31 -2.97 -1.29
N VAL A 33 10.77 -2.19 -0.35
CA VAL A 33 11.10 -2.33 1.08
C VAL A 33 10.51 -3.61 1.67
N VAL A 34 9.32 -4.01 1.20
CA VAL A 34 8.69 -5.28 1.61
C VAL A 34 9.45 -6.47 1.04
N TYR A 35 9.93 -6.39 -0.20
CA TYR A 35 10.81 -7.42 -0.77
C TYR A 35 12.10 -7.60 0.04
N GLN A 36 12.71 -6.50 0.53
CA GLN A 36 13.86 -6.60 1.44
C GLN A 36 13.51 -7.28 2.77
N LEU A 37 12.32 -7.03 3.33
CA LEU A 37 11.86 -7.76 4.51
C LEU A 37 11.77 -9.27 4.22
N MET A 38 11.23 -9.68 3.08
CA MET A 38 11.09 -11.08 2.68
C MET A 38 12.44 -11.79 2.46
N GLU A 39 13.54 -11.05 2.30
CA GLU A 39 14.90 -11.62 2.31
C GLU A 39 15.39 -12.00 3.72
N HIS A 40 14.70 -11.54 4.78
CA HIS A 40 15.12 -11.70 6.17
C HIS A 40 14.16 -12.55 7.02
N THR A 41 12.94 -12.79 6.56
CA THR A 41 11.95 -13.62 7.25
C THR A 41 11.03 -14.33 6.28
N ASP A 42 10.70 -15.59 6.60
CA ASP A 42 9.66 -16.38 5.91
C ASP A 42 8.36 -16.43 6.72
N ASP A 43 8.31 -15.80 7.90
CA ASP A 43 7.10 -15.72 8.72
C ASP A 43 6.07 -14.83 8.04
N GLN A 44 4.91 -15.42 7.70
CA GLN A 44 3.86 -14.71 6.96
C GLN A 44 3.34 -13.50 7.74
N LEU A 45 3.17 -13.61 9.06
CA LEU A 45 2.69 -12.48 9.88
C LEU A 45 3.72 -11.34 9.94
N ASP A 46 5.02 -11.66 9.94
CA ASP A 46 6.09 -10.65 9.83
C ASP A 46 5.96 -9.88 8.51
N ILE A 47 5.77 -10.60 7.39
CA ILE A 47 5.62 -9.99 6.05
C ILE A 47 4.35 -9.12 6.01
N GLU A 48 3.22 -9.64 6.49
CA GLU A 48 1.93 -8.94 6.53
C GLU A 48 1.99 -7.64 7.35
N LEU A 49 2.52 -7.72 8.57
CA LEU A 49 2.64 -6.54 9.44
C LEU A 49 3.69 -5.56 8.92
N GLY A 50 4.82 -6.06 8.43
CA GLY A 50 5.85 -5.21 7.84
C GLY A 50 5.34 -4.44 6.62
N ALA A 51 4.63 -5.11 5.70
CA ALA A 51 4.00 -4.46 4.57
C ALA A 51 2.94 -3.43 5.01
N LEU A 52 2.18 -3.72 6.07
CA LEU A 52 1.21 -2.78 6.63
C LEU A 52 1.88 -1.51 7.18
N PHE A 53 3.00 -1.65 7.89
CA PHE A 53 3.78 -0.51 8.37
C PHE A 53 4.39 0.30 7.23
N VAL A 54 4.93 -0.36 6.19
CA VAL A 54 5.43 0.33 4.99
C VAL A 54 4.30 1.11 4.31
N ALA A 55 3.14 0.50 4.11
CA ALA A 55 1.98 1.16 3.53
C ALA A 55 1.50 2.34 4.39
N MET A 56 1.47 2.19 5.72
CA MET A 56 1.06 3.23 6.66
C MET A 56 1.82 4.54 6.47
N ILE A 57 3.13 4.49 6.23
CA ILE A 57 3.95 5.69 6.04
C ILE A 57 4.18 6.07 4.58
N SER A 58 3.63 5.33 3.62
CA SER A 58 3.80 5.57 2.18
C SER A 58 3.02 6.79 1.69
N TRP A 59 3.46 7.98 2.08
CA TRP A 59 2.93 9.26 1.61
C TRP A 59 4.01 10.34 1.55
N GLY A 60 3.91 11.23 0.55
CA GLY A 60 4.95 12.20 0.24
C GLY A 60 5.97 11.64 -0.76
N THR A 61 7.21 12.11 -0.66
CA THR A 61 8.27 11.75 -1.62
C THR A 61 8.87 10.38 -1.30
N ARG A 62 8.86 9.45 -2.26
CA ARG A 62 9.41 8.07 -2.13
C ARG A 62 10.85 8.07 -1.62
N LYS A 63 11.72 8.95 -2.14
CA LYS A 63 13.12 9.13 -1.68
C LYS A 63 13.25 9.45 -0.18
N VAL A 64 12.18 9.95 0.46
CA VAL A 64 12.17 10.29 1.89
C VAL A 64 11.54 9.17 2.72
N PHE A 65 10.39 8.64 2.33
CA PHE A 65 9.71 7.67 3.17
C PHE A 65 10.23 6.23 3.03
N CYS A 66 10.74 5.81 1.86
CA CYS A 66 11.29 4.44 1.73
C CYS A 66 12.48 4.19 2.68
N PRO A 67 13.48 5.07 2.81
CA PRO A 67 14.53 4.91 3.82
C PRO A 67 13.97 4.90 5.26
N LYS A 68 12.89 5.63 5.54
CA LYS A 68 12.26 5.62 6.87
C LYS A 68 11.51 4.30 7.14
N ALA A 69 10.83 3.75 6.12
CA ALA A 69 10.22 2.43 6.20
C ALA A 69 11.27 1.34 6.42
N LEU A 70 12.36 1.39 5.68
CA LEU A 70 13.48 0.46 5.86
C LEU A 70 14.10 0.56 7.27
N HIS A 71 14.32 1.78 7.76
CA HIS A 71 14.81 1.97 9.13
C HIS A 71 13.82 1.40 10.16
N MET A 72 12.52 1.58 9.97
CA MET A 72 11.48 1.03 10.85
C MET A 72 11.56 -0.50 10.91
N LEU A 73 11.62 -1.17 9.76
CA LEU A 73 11.67 -2.64 9.71
C LEU A 73 13.00 -3.20 10.21
N ARG A 74 14.12 -2.62 9.78
CA ARG A 74 15.45 -3.10 10.11
C ARG A 74 15.90 -2.64 11.50
N GLY A 75 15.78 -1.33 11.78
CA GLY A 75 16.37 -0.69 12.97
C GLY A 75 15.52 -0.86 14.22
N GLU A 76 14.21 -0.67 14.12
CA GLU A 76 13.32 -0.73 15.29
C GLU A 76 12.74 -2.14 15.50
N MET A 77 12.41 -2.86 14.42
CA MET A 77 11.73 -4.16 14.46
C MET A 77 12.67 -5.36 14.26
N GLY A 78 13.95 -5.11 13.91
CA GLY A 78 14.93 -6.18 13.69
C GLY A 78 14.50 -7.20 12.63
N TRP A 79 13.71 -6.79 11.64
CA TRP A 79 13.09 -7.62 10.60
C TRP A 79 11.99 -8.58 11.09
N HIS A 80 11.54 -8.45 12.38
CA HIS A 80 10.51 -9.29 12.98
C HIS A 80 9.33 -8.48 13.53
N PRO A 81 8.51 -7.87 12.65
CA PRO A 81 7.36 -7.04 13.06
C PRO A 81 6.37 -7.75 13.98
N ALA A 82 6.10 -9.04 13.76
CA ALA A 82 5.17 -9.81 14.59
C ALA A 82 5.70 -9.98 16.02
N GLN A 83 6.96 -10.34 16.17
CA GLN A 83 7.60 -10.44 17.47
C GLN A 83 7.66 -9.08 18.16
N PHE A 84 8.05 -8.02 17.43
CA PHE A 84 8.10 -6.65 17.92
C PHE A 84 6.75 -6.20 18.51
N ILE A 85 5.64 -6.51 17.84
CA ILE A 85 4.29 -6.19 18.32
C ILE A 85 3.91 -7.08 19.50
N ARG A 86 4.07 -8.41 19.39
CA ARG A 86 3.65 -9.37 20.43
C ARG A 86 4.34 -9.12 21.76
N MET A 87 5.63 -8.80 21.74
CA MET A 87 6.43 -8.55 22.94
C MET A 87 6.31 -7.13 23.52
N GLY A 88 5.58 -6.23 22.84
CA GLY A 88 5.45 -4.85 23.27
C GLY A 88 6.74 -4.02 23.11
N ALA A 89 7.69 -4.47 22.30
CA ALA A 89 8.97 -3.79 22.08
C ALA A 89 8.81 -2.36 21.54
N TYR A 90 7.66 -2.06 20.93
CA TYR A 90 7.30 -0.72 20.45
C TYR A 90 7.25 0.35 21.54
N GLU A 91 7.11 -0.03 22.82
CA GLU A 91 7.13 0.94 23.94
C GLU A 91 8.51 1.59 24.09
N HIS A 92 9.56 0.92 23.65
CA HIS A 92 10.93 1.41 23.66
C HIS A 92 11.43 1.87 22.29
N ALA A 93 10.62 1.72 21.22
CA ALA A 93 10.99 2.17 19.91
C ALA A 93 11.07 3.70 19.81
N TYR A 94 11.96 4.18 18.96
CA TYR A 94 12.14 5.60 18.67
C TYR A 94 12.46 6.47 19.91
N MET A 95 13.10 5.91 20.95
CA MET A 95 13.46 6.65 22.19
C MET A 95 14.30 7.90 21.90
N ASN A 96 15.15 7.85 20.87
CA ASN A 96 16.03 8.94 20.46
C ASN A 96 15.47 9.76 19.27
N ALA A 97 14.18 9.59 18.95
CA ALA A 97 13.58 10.33 17.85
C ALA A 97 13.55 11.83 18.13
N LYS A 98 14.16 12.61 17.25
CA LYS A 98 14.19 14.07 17.37
C LYS A 98 12.77 14.63 17.40
N ASN A 99 12.46 15.38 18.46
CA ASN A 99 11.12 15.94 18.71
C ASN A 99 10.00 14.88 18.74
N GLY A 100 10.31 13.62 19.09
CA GLY A 100 9.32 12.53 19.11
C GLY A 100 8.71 12.22 17.73
N CYS A 101 9.38 12.55 16.64
CA CYS A 101 8.86 12.38 15.27
C CYS A 101 9.36 11.07 14.66
N VAL A 102 8.44 10.17 14.30
CA VAL A 102 8.73 8.97 13.50
C VAL A 102 8.80 9.33 12.02
N TYR A 103 7.70 9.90 11.51
CA TYR A 103 7.63 10.38 10.13
C TYR A 103 6.55 11.46 9.97
N ARG A 104 6.93 12.68 9.59
CA ARG A 104 6.01 13.80 9.34
C ARG A 104 5.03 14.01 10.50
N THR A 105 3.74 13.69 10.29
CA THR A 105 2.68 13.80 11.31
C THR A 105 2.56 12.58 12.22
N LEU A 106 3.29 11.51 11.94
CA LEU A 106 3.37 10.32 12.79
C LEU A 106 4.41 10.56 13.87
N ASN A 107 3.98 10.84 15.10
CA ASN A 107 4.85 10.91 16.27
C ASN A 107 4.94 9.55 16.98
N VAL A 108 5.83 9.45 17.96
CA VAL A 108 6.11 8.22 18.73
C VAL A 108 4.87 7.72 19.47
N ASP A 109 4.10 8.62 20.09
CA ASP A 109 2.90 8.24 20.85
C ASP A 109 1.80 7.68 19.92
N THR A 110 1.62 8.31 18.77
CA THR A 110 0.71 7.83 17.74
C THR A 110 1.16 6.45 17.21
N PHE A 111 2.46 6.29 16.94
CA PHE A 111 3.04 5.01 16.52
C PHE A 111 2.78 3.91 17.55
N ARG A 112 3.07 4.16 18.85
CA ARG A 112 2.81 3.22 19.94
C ARG A 112 1.34 2.88 20.06
N THR A 113 0.44 3.85 19.87
CA THR A 113 -1.02 3.59 19.89
C THR A 113 -1.43 2.67 18.76
N VAL A 114 -0.90 2.86 17.54
CA VAL A 114 -1.11 1.92 16.42
C VAL A 114 -0.59 0.52 16.78
N CYS A 115 0.61 0.43 17.36
CA CYS A 115 1.19 -0.86 17.76
C CYS A 115 0.32 -1.57 18.81
N ARG A 116 -0.23 -0.86 19.80
CA ARG A 116 -1.18 -1.44 20.78
C ARG A 116 -2.46 -1.96 20.12
N ASN A 117 -3.01 -1.20 19.16
CA ASN A 117 -4.18 -1.67 18.39
C ASN A 117 -3.86 -2.97 17.63
N LEU A 118 -2.71 -3.03 16.98
CA LEU A 118 -2.26 -4.22 16.27
C LEU A 118 -1.98 -5.38 17.22
N GLN A 119 -1.38 -5.13 18.39
CA GLN A 119 -1.14 -6.15 19.41
C GLN A 119 -2.46 -6.80 19.87
N CYS A 120 -3.49 -6.01 20.11
CA CYS A 120 -4.82 -6.54 20.42
C CYS A 120 -5.41 -7.33 19.24
N ALA A 121 -5.24 -6.85 18.02
CA ALA A 121 -5.81 -7.46 16.83
C ALA A 121 -5.19 -8.83 16.48
N ILE A 122 -3.90 -9.02 16.78
CA ILE A 122 -3.18 -10.26 16.45
C ILE A 122 -3.10 -11.27 17.60
N GLN A 123 -3.85 -11.08 18.69
CA GLN A 123 -3.91 -12.06 19.78
C GLN A 123 -4.52 -13.37 19.29
N GLY A 124 -3.74 -14.47 19.38
CA GLY A 124 -4.18 -15.81 18.93
C GLY A 124 -4.29 -15.96 17.42
N VAL A 125 -3.79 -14.98 16.64
CA VAL A 125 -3.82 -15.00 15.18
C VAL A 125 -2.45 -15.48 14.66
N ASN A 126 -2.44 -16.43 13.73
CA ASN A 126 -1.22 -16.88 13.06
C ASN A 126 -0.89 -15.98 11.87
N THR A 127 -1.88 -15.61 11.07
CA THR A 127 -1.73 -14.73 9.90
C THR A 127 -2.91 -13.76 9.78
N LEU A 128 -2.70 -12.58 9.20
CA LEU A 128 -3.80 -11.68 8.87
C LEU A 128 -4.67 -12.23 7.74
N GLU A 129 -4.11 -13.07 6.87
CA GLU A 129 -4.88 -13.77 5.85
C GLU A 129 -5.99 -14.62 6.46
N GLU A 130 -5.68 -15.44 7.48
CA GLU A 130 -6.69 -16.25 8.20
C GLU A 130 -7.77 -15.36 8.83
N LEU A 131 -7.37 -14.25 9.44
CA LEU A 131 -8.29 -13.29 10.05
C LEU A 131 -9.26 -12.68 9.04
N PHE A 132 -8.82 -12.50 7.79
CA PHE A 132 -9.58 -11.82 6.74
C PHE A 132 -10.20 -12.74 5.69
N ALA A 133 -9.90 -14.04 5.69
CA ALA A 133 -10.23 -14.99 4.61
C ALA A 133 -11.71 -14.97 4.20
N GLN A 134 -12.64 -14.87 5.16
CA GLN A 134 -14.09 -14.88 4.92
C GLN A 134 -14.72 -13.48 4.85
N ARG A 135 -13.92 -12.41 4.88
CA ARG A 135 -14.44 -11.03 4.90
C ARG A 135 -14.39 -10.38 3.53
N PRO A 136 -15.43 -9.67 3.09
CA PRO A 136 -15.37 -8.83 1.91
C PRO A 136 -14.23 -7.81 2.00
N THR A 137 -13.62 -7.46 0.88
CA THR A 137 -12.47 -6.51 0.85
C THR A 137 -12.82 -5.16 1.49
N ILE A 138 -14.05 -4.69 1.34
CA ILE A 138 -14.50 -3.44 1.96
C ILE A 138 -14.48 -3.50 3.50
N GLU A 139 -14.83 -4.63 4.11
CA GLU A 139 -14.75 -4.82 5.56
C GLU A 139 -13.29 -4.87 6.03
N VAL A 140 -12.41 -5.52 5.26
CA VAL A 140 -10.98 -5.57 5.56
C VAL A 140 -10.38 -4.16 5.55
N ILE A 141 -10.77 -3.32 4.58
CA ILE A 141 -10.36 -1.92 4.52
C ILE A 141 -10.80 -1.17 5.78
N ASP A 142 -12.04 -1.37 6.22
CA ASP A 142 -12.59 -0.69 7.40
C ASP A 142 -11.89 -1.14 8.68
N ILE A 143 -11.68 -2.45 8.87
CA ILE A 143 -10.96 -3.01 10.01
C ILE A 143 -9.53 -2.44 10.09
N ILE A 144 -8.77 -2.48 9.00
CA ILE A 144 -7.40 -1.93 8.94
C ILE A 144 -7.41 -0.42 9.18
N SER A 145 -8.39 0.29 8.63
CA SER A 145 -8.57 1.73 8.85
C SER A 145 -8.73 2.05 10.34
N ASN A 146 -9.50 1.24 11.07
CA ASN A 146 -9.70 1.40 12.51
C ASN A 146 -8.42 1.11 13.31
N TRP A 147 -7.65 0.07 12.97
CA TRP A 147 -6.36 -0.20 13.62
C TRP A 147 -5.37 0.96 13.44
N LEU A 148 -5.35 1.55 12.24
CA LEU A 148 -4.44 2.61 11.87
C LEU A 148 -5.03 4.03 12.05
N ALA A 149 -6.21 4.16 12.65
CA ALA A 149 -6.91 5.45 12.81
C ALA A 149 -6.04 6.54 13.47
N PRO A 150 -5.22 6.25 14.51
CA PRO A 150 -4.31 7.23 15.07
C PRO A 150 -3.35 7.84 14.04
N ALA A 151 -2.85 7.03 13.10
CA ALA A 151 -1.94 7.45 12.03
C ALA A 151 -2.63 8.15 10.84
N ARG A 152 -3.95 8.31 10.88
CA ARG A 152 -4.75 8.99 9.86
C ARG A 152 -4.51 8.44 8.45
N VAL A 153 -4.55 7.10 8.32
CA VAL A 153 -4.28 6.42 7.04
C VAL A 153 -5.40 6.59 6.01
N GLY A 154 -6.57 6.92 6.48
CA GLY A 154 -7.76 7.13 5.66
C GLY A 154 -8.92 6.24 6.13
N THR A 155 -10.15 6.69 5.87
CA THR A 155 -11.38 6.00 6.28
C THR A 155 -12.36 6.03 5.11
N ILE A 156 -13.09 4.96 4.88
CA ILE A 156 -14.16 4.89 3.87
C ILE A 156 -15.14 6.05 4.11
N GLY A 157 -15.56 6.70 3.04
CA GLY A 157 -16.45 7.88 3.08
C GLY A 157 -15.73 9.22 3.27
N LYS A 158 -14.51 9.23 3.85
CA LYS A 158 -13.70 10.45 4.05
C LYS A 158 -12.49 10.52 3.11
N SER A 159 -12.03 9.40 2.59
CA SER A 159 -10.88 9.33 1.68
C SER A 159 -11.00 8.13 0.75
N ALA A 160 -10.11 8.03 -0.24
CA ALA A 160 -9.99 6.86 -1.12
C ALA A 160 -9.27 5.66 -0.48
N CYS A 161 -8.87 5.74 0.78
CA CYS A 161 -8.14 4.69 1.51
C CYS A 161 -6.89 4.15 0.76
N LYS A 162 -6.22 5.00 -0.03
CA LYS A 162 -5.11 4.65 -0.93
C LYS A 162 -4.13 3.66 -0.31
N ARG A 163 -3.62 3.98 0.89
CA ARG A 163 -2.55 3.20 1.53
C ARG A 163 -3.01 1.80 1.93
N ILE A 164 -4.27 1.66 2.32
CA ILE A 164 -4.87 0.36 2.68
C ILE A 164 -5.16 -0.43 1.40
N CYS A 165 -5.74 0.18 0.36
CA CYS A 165 -5.94 -0.47 -0.93
C CYS A 165 -4.62 -0.96 -1.54
N MET A 166 -3.56 -0.16 -1.45
CA MET A 166 -2.22 -0.53 -1.90
C MET A 166 -1.67 -1.73 -1.12
N TYR A 167 -1.80 -1.74 0.22
CA TYR A 167 -1.41 -2.85 1.06
C TYR A 167 -2.15 -4.15 0.68
N ILE A 168 -3.48 -4.11 0.56
CA ILE A 168 -4.27 -5.29 0.21
C ILE A 168 -3.92 -5.78 -1.20
N ARG A 169 -3.64 -4.87 -2.16
CA ARG A 169 -3.16 -5.24 -3.48
C ARG A 169 -1.84 -6.00 -3.39
N TRP A 170 -0.85 -5.50 -2.65
CA TRP A 170 0.43 -6.18 -2.46
C TRP A 170 0.27 -7.59 -1.90
N MET A 171 -0.63 -7.77 -0.95
CA MET A 171 -0.87 -9.08 -0.33
C MET A 171 -1.59 -10.05 -1.24
N THR A 172 -2.48 -9.58 -2.12
CA THR A 172 -3.46 -10.43 -2.85
C THR A 172 -3.10 -10.68 -4.30
N ARG A 173 -2.65 -9.66 -5.04
CA ARG A 173 -2.50 -9.74 -6.48
C ARG A 173 -1.36 -10.69 -6.87
N GLN A 174 -1.63 -11.61 -7.84
CA GLN A 174 -0.73 -12.72 -8.16
C GLN A 174 0.46 -12.34 -9.06
N SER A 175 0.36 -11.21 -9.76
CA SER A 175 1.39 -10.79 -10.72
C SER A 175 2.28 -9.70 -10.13
N ALA A 176 3.55 -9.68 -10.50
CA ALA A 176 4.49 -8.63 -10.12
C ALA A 176 3.90 -7.21 -10.36
N PRO A 177 4.26 -6.24 -9.51
CA PRO A 177 5.25 -6.27 -8.42
C PRO A 177 4.68 -6.71 -7.06
N ASP A 178 3.48 -7.24 -7.03
CA ASP A 178 2.78 -7.60 -5.81
C ASP A 178 3.25 -9.00 -5.32
N MET A 179 3.16 -9.25 -4.00
CA MET A 179 3.81 -10.40 -3.36
C MET A 179 2.95 -11.67 -3.34
N ASN A 180 1.61 -11.52 -3.54
CA ASN A 180 0.69 -12.66 -3.53
C ASN A 180 0.82 -13.53 -2.27
N ILE A 181 0.81 -12.92 -1.10
CA ILE A 181 0.87 -13.60 0.19
C ILE A 181 -0.50 -14.23 0.52
N TRP A 182 -1.59 -13.48 0.30
CA TRP A 182 -2.96 -13.92 0.56
C TRP A 182 -3.52 -14.73 -0.61
N LYS A 183 -3.71 -16.04 -0.39
CA LYS A 183 -4.18 -16.99 -1.41
C LYS A 183 -5.69 -17.14 -1.46
N HIS A 184 -6.39 -16.76 -0.38
CA HIS A 184 -7.84 -16.94 -0.25
C HIS A 184 -8.64 -15.74 -0.80
N ARG A 185 -7.98 -14.69 -1.29
CA ARG A 185 -8.63 -13.50 -1.83
C ARG A 185 -8.46 -13.40 -3.33
N ASP A 186 -9.59 -13.12 -4.02
CA ASP A 186 -9.58 -12.93 -5.47
C ASP A 186 -9.05 -11.51 -5.82
N PRO A 187 -8.05 -11.38 -6.71
CA PRO A 187 -7.63 -10.09 -7.25
C PRO A 187 -8.77 -9.27 -7.89
N ALA A 188 -9.81 -9.94 -8.40
CA ALA A 188 -10.99 -9.28 -8.93
C ALA A 188 -11.77 -8.45 -7.88
N ASP A 189 -11.60 -8.73 -6.59
CA ASP A 189 -12.31 -8.03 -5.50
C ASP A 189 -11.55 -6.83 -4.93
N LEU A 190 -10.41 -6.51 -5.51
CA LEU A 190 -9.58 -5.39 -5.09
C LEU A 190 -10.13 -4.04 -5.56
N TYR A 191 -9.72 -2.97 -4.87
CA TYR A 191 -10.06 -1.59 -5.21
C TYR A 191 -8.83 -0.83 -5.71
N ALA A 192 -9.02 0.04 -6.70
CA ALA A 192 -7.99 0.88 -7.30
C ALA A 192 -7.25 1.73 -6.24
N VAL A 193 -5.95 1.92 -6.44
CA VAL A 193 -5.09 2.68 -5.54
C VAL A 193 -5.18 4.18 -5.87
N MET A 194 -6.29 4.80 -5.49
CA MET A 194 -6.62 6.17 -5.86
C MET A 194 -5.91 7.21 -4.99
N ASP A 195 -5.16 8.10 -5.63
CA ASP A 195 -4.65 9.33 -5.03
C ASP A 195 -4.80 10.53 -5.98
N THR A 196 -4.29 11.68 -5.59
CA THR A 196 -4.36 12.90 -6.39
C THR A 196 -3.65 12.74 -7.74
N HIS A 197 -2.54 12.01 -7.80
CA HIS A 197 -1.79 11.81 -9.01
C HIS A 197 -2.52 10.85 -9.98
N VAL A 198 -3.00 9.73 -9.46
CA VAL A 198 -3.84 8.80 -10.23
C VAL A 198 -5.11 9.50 -10.73
N LEU A 199 -5.75 10.31 -9.89
CA LEU A 199 -6.92 11.11 -10.27
C LEU A 199 -6.60 12.06 -11.45
N GLN A 200 -5.45 12.75 -11.40
CA GLN A 200 -5.03 13.65 -12.49
C GLN A 200 -4.85 12.90 -13.80
N LEU A 201 -4.16 11.76 -13.78
CA LEU A 201 -3.95 10.92 -14.97
C LEU A 201 -5.26 10.38 -15.53
N THR A 202 -6.17 9.92 -14.68
CA THR A 202 -7.44 9.29 -15.07
C THR A 202 -8.61 10.25 -15.13
N SER A 203 -8.36 11.56 -15.04
CA SER A 203 -9.42 12.57 -14.96
C SER A 203 -10.41 12.56 -16.13
N SER A 204 -9.99 12.15 -17.33
CA SER A 204 -10.86 12.00 -18.49
C SER A 204 -11.85 10.83 -18.38
N LEU A 205 -11.53 9.83 -17.56
CA LEU A 205 -12.33 8.63 -17.36
C LEU A 205 -13.39 8.81 -16.26
N LEU A 206 -13.14 9.71 -15.30
CA LEU A 206 -13.90 9.81 -14.05
C LEU A 206 -14.88 10.98 -14.06
N LYS A 207 -16.07 10.78 -13.51
CA LYS A 207 -17.04 11.85 -13.15
C LYS A 207 -16.59 12.55 -11.87
N ASN A 208 -16.12 11.81 -10.89
CA ASN A 208 -15.62 12.35 -9.63
C ASN A 208 -14.25 13.01 -9.83
N LYS A 209 -14.12 14.27 -9.43
CA LYS A 209 -12.90 15.09 -9.60
C LYS A 209 -12.14 15.30 -8.28
N GLN A 210 -12.41 14.48 -7.28
CA GLN A 210 -11.74 14.48 -5.98
C GLN A 210 -11.30 13.05 -5.64
N PRO A 211 -10.14 12.85 -4.98
CA PRO A 211 -9.63 11.53 -4.62
C PRO A 211 -10.43 10.93 -3.44
N THR A 212 -11.69 10.65 -3.68
CA THR A 212 -12.65 10.11 -2.72
C THR A 212 -12.84 8.61 -2.90
N TRP A 213 -13.54 7.99 -1.96
CA TRP A 213 -13.95 6.58 -2.08
C TRP A 213 -14.83 6.34 -3.33
N ASN A 214 -15.68 7.30 -3.68
CA ASN A 214 -16.49 7.18 -4.89
C ASN A 214 -15.66 7.22 -6.18
N ALA A 215 -14.62 8.05 -6.25
CA ALA A 215 -13.69 8.04 -7.38
C ALA A 215 -12.89 6.72 -7.44
N CYS A 216 -12.49 6.18 -6.28
CA CYS A 216 -11.84 4.88 -6.20
C CYS A 216 -12.73 3.76 -6.75
N LYS A 217 -14.01 3.70 -6.34
CA LYS A 217 -14.98 2.72 -6.88
C LYS A 217 -15.19 2.88 -8.37
N GLU A 218 -15.43 4.12 -8.84
CA GLU A 218 -15.63 4.41 -10.26
C GLU A 218 -14.45 3.94 -11.11
N LEU A 219 -13.20 4.20 -10.67
CA LEU A 219 -12.00 3.72 -11.37
C LEU A 219 -11.88 2.20 -11.32
N THR A 220 -12.22 1.59 -10.19
CA THR A 220 -12.25 0.13 -10.04
C THR A 220 -13.21 -0.52 -11.03
N ASP A 221 -14.41 0.02 -11.17
CA ASP A 221 -15.43 -0.49 -12.09
C ASP A 221 -14.98 -0.38 -13.56
N ILE A 222 -14.32 0.73 -13.91
CA ILE A 222 -13.71 0.89 -15.24
C ILE A 222 -12.63 -0.18 -15.46
N PHE A 223 -11.71 -0.37 -14.53
CA PHE A 223 -10.64 -1.36 -14.65
C PHE A 223 -11.20 -2.79 -14.71
N LYS A 224 -12.24 -3.12 -13.93
CA LYS A 224 -12.95 -4.41 -14.01
C LYS A 224 -13.60 -4.62 -15.36
N SER A 225 -14.15 -3.58 -15.99
CA SER A 225 -14.71 -3.67 -17.33
C SER A 225 -13.64 -3.97 -18.40
N TRP A 226 -12.40 -3.57 -18.18
CA TRP A 226 -11.27 -3.79 -19.06
C TRP A 226 -10.59 -5.16 -18.83
N ASN A 227 -10.43 -5.56 -17.57
CA ASN A 227 -9.89 -6.85 -17.18
C ASN A 227 -10.59 -7.34 -15.90
N PRO A 228 -11.59 -8.23 -16.00
CA PRO A 228 -12.36 -8.68 -14.84
C PRO A 228 -11.55 -9.51 -13.83
N THR A 229 -10.51 -10.23 -14.28
CA THR A 229 -9.73 -11.15 -13.44
C THR A 229 -8.53 -10.49 -12.76
N ASP A 230 -7.96 -9.44 -13.34
CA ASP A 230 -6.84 -8.66 -12.78
C ASP A 230 -7.01 -7.17 -13.07
N PRO A 231 -8.01 -6.51 -12.48
CA PRO A 231 -8.28 -5.11 -12.76
C PRO A 231 -7.12 -4.19 -12.35
N LEU A 232 -6.37 -4.56 -11.30
CA LEU A 232 -5.32 -3.69 -10.76
C LEU A 232 -3.97 -3.81 -11.49
N ARG A 233 -3.89 -4.59 -12.59
CA ARG A 233 -2.77 -4.46 -13.53
C ARG A 233 -2.68 -3.03 -14.07
N TYR A 234 -3.81 -2.32 -14.15
CA TYR A 234 -3.86 -0.94 -14.63
C TYR A 234 -3.35 0.07 -13.61
N ASP A 235 -3.41 -0.21 -12.31
CA ASP A 235 -2.71 0.60 -11.30
C ASP A 235 -1.18 0.55 -11.52
N VAL A 236 -0.64 -0.66 -11.77
CA VAL A 236 0.79 -0.85 -12.05
C VAL A 236 1.19 -0.15 -13.34
N ALA A 237 0.36 -0.26 -14.38
CA ALA A 237 0.59 0.44 -15.65
C ALA A 237 0.58 1.97 -15.48
N LEU A 238 -0.36 2.53 -14.71
CA LEU A 238 -0.42 3.97 -14.41
C LEU A 238 0.84 4.44 -13.68
N MET A 239 1.31 3.69 -12.68
CA MET A 239 2.54 4.02 -11.96
C MET A 239 3.76 3.97 -12.87
N THR A 240 3.87 2.94 -13.72
CA THR A 240 4.94 2.82 -14.72
C THR A 240 4.93 3.99 -15.70
N LEU A 241 3.74 4.37 -16.19
CA LEU A 241 3.57 5.52 -17.09
C LEU A 241 4.02 6.83 -16.41
N ALA A 242 3.62 7.05 -15.18
CA ALA A 242 3.98 8.23 -14.40
C ALA A 242 5.50 8.32 -14.15
N ASP A 243 6.14 7.22 -13.80
CA ASP A 243 7.57 7.17 -13.54
C ASP A 243 8.39 7.41 -14.82
N ASN A 244 7.92 6.92 -15.97
CA ASN A 244 8.54 7.17 -17.27
C ASN A 244 8.41 8.63 -17.72
N GLN A 245 7.28 9.28 -17.45
CA GLN A 245 7.13 10.72 -17.72
C GLN A 245 8.09 11.56 -16.90
N ASN A 246 8.29 11.23 -15.63
CA ASN A 246 9.24 11.93 -14.75
C ASN A 246 10.69 11.77 -15.17
N LYS A 247 11.08 10.61 -15.74
CA LYS A 247 12.45 10.39 -16.29
C LYS A 247 12.73 11.23 -17.53
N ASN A 248 11.73 11.52 -18.34
CA ASN A 248 11.85 12.30 -19.57
C ASN A 248 11.89 13.83 -19.33
N ILE A 249 11.72 14.29 -18.09
CA ILE A 249 11.74 15.71 -17.70
C ILE A 249 13.07 16.07 -16.99
N GLN A 250 13.89 15.10 -16.64
CA GLN A 250 15.25 15.27 -16.08
C GLN A 250 16.31 15.13 -17.16
#